data_62187036923a0bf7a361254fc45f0fd9
#
_entry.id   62187036923a0bf7a361254fc45f0fd9
#
_cell.length_a   1.000
_cell.length_b   1.000
_cell.length_c   1.000
_cell.angle_alpha   90.00
_cell.angle_beta   90.00
_cell.angle_gamma   90.00
#
_symmetry.space_group_name_H-M   'P 1'
#
loop_
_entity.id
_entity.type
_entity.pdbx_description
1 polymer ?
#
loop_
_entity_poly.entity_id
_entity_poly.type
_entity_poly.pdbx_seq_one_letter_code
_entity_poly.pdbx_strand_id
1 'polypeptide(L)'
;MEKLNQYIEENKERFLNELFELIRIPSISSEVEHKPDMYRCAEKWKSLLLAAGADKAEVYEAEGNPVTYGEKIIDPSLPTVLVYGHMDVMPVDPVE
;
A
#
# COMPACT_ATOMS: atom_id res chain seq x y z
N MET A 1 15.68 8.92 17.53
CA MET A 1 15.94 8.18 16.28
C MET A 1 16.50 6.78 16.47
N GLU A 2 17.17 6.54 17.57
CA GLU A 2 17.67 5.17 17.85
C GLU A 2 16.55 4.15 17.97
N LYS A 3 15.44 4.52 18.61
CA LYS A 3 14.29 3.62 18.75
C LYS A 3 13.66 3.29 17.40
N LEU A 4 13.60 4.27 16.53
CA LEU A 4 13.09 4.05 15.17
C LEU A 4 14.01 3.14 14.37
N ASN A 5 15.30 3.39 14.43
CA ASN A 5 16.28 2.57 13.73
C ASN A 5 16.25 1.13 14.24
N GLN A 6 16.11 0.95 15.54
CA GLN A 6 16.01 -0.38 16.15
C GLN A 6 14.76 -1.10 15.67
N TYR A 7 13.63 -0.40 15.62
CA TYR A 7 12.36 -0.96 15.13
C TYR A 7 12.51 -1.42 13.69
N ILE A 8 13.13 -0.60 12.84
CA ILE A 8 13.35 -0.94 11.44
C ILE A 8 14.22 -2.19 11.32
N GLU A 9 15.31 -2.26 12.05
CA GLU A 9 16.19 -3.44 12.00
C GLU A 9 15.50 -4.71 12.48
N GLU A 10 14.73 -4.63 13.55
CA GLU A 10 14.02 -5.78 14.10
C GLU A 10 12.90 -6.28 13.17
N ASN A 11 12.34 -5.41 12.33
CA ASN A 11 11.22 -5.75 11.45
C ASN A 11 11.60 -5.77 9.98
N LYS A 12 12.88 -5.70 9.67
CA LYS A 12 13.37 -5.59 8.30
C LYS A 12 12.89 -6.72 7.40
N GLU A 13 12.95 -7.96 7.86
CA GLU A 13 12.48 -9.11 7.08
C GLU A 13 10.99 -9.03 6.81
N ARG A 14 10.21 -8.63 7.81
CA ARG A 14 8.77 -8.48 7.65
C ARG A 14 8.46 -7.40 6.61
N PHE A 15 9.15 -6.27 6.68
CA PHE A 15 8.95 -5.18 5.71
C PHE A 15 9.27 -5.64 4.29
N LEU A 16 10.38 -6.37 4.11
CA LEU A 16 10.75 -6.88 2.79
C LEU A 16 9.72 -7.89 2.27
N ASN A 17 9.24 -8.79 3.13
CA ASN A 17 8.24 -9.77 2.74
C ASN A 17 6.92 -9.11 2.35
N GLU A 18 6.50 -8.08 3.08
CA GLU A 18 5.30 -7.32 2.73
C GLU A 18 5.46 -6.62 1.39
N LEU A 19 6.62 -6.04 1.13
CA LEU A 19 6.91 -5.44 -0.17
C LEU A 19 6.87 -6.48 -1.29
N PHE A 20 7.46 -7.65 -1.08
CA PHE A 20 7.45 -8.72 -2.07
C PHE A 20 6.03 -9.21 -2.35
N GLU A 21 5.18 -9.30 -1.34
CA GLU A 21 3.78 -9.67 -1.55
C GLU A 21 3.05 -8.67 -2.45
N LEU A 22 3.32 -7.38 -2.26
CA LEU A 22 2.75 -6.33 -3.09
C LEU A 22 3.28 -6.41 -4.53
N ILE A 23 4.58 -6.62 -4.69
CA ILE A 23 5.22 -6.69 -6.01
C ILE A 23 4.72 -7.90 -6.80
N ARG A 24 4.39 -9.00 -6.14
CA ARG A 24 3.87 -10.20 -6.80
C ARG A 24 2.48 -10.04 -7.37
N ILE A 25 1.74 -9.03 -6.94
CA ILE A 25 0.45 -8.70 -7.53
C ILE A 25 0.73 -7.88 -8.79
N PRO A 26 0.34 -8.37 -9.99
CA PRO A 26 0.63 -7.62 -11.23
C PRO A 26 -0.34 -6.46 -11.39
N SER A 27 -0.16 -5.45 -10.56
CA SER A 27 -1.01 -4.25 -10.52
C SER A 27 -0.65 -3.29 -11.66
N ILE A 28 -0.81 -3.78 -12.89
CA ILE A 28 -0.46 -3.03 -14.11
C ILE A 28 -1.65 -2.21 -14.52
N SER A 29 -1.66 -0.94 -14.12
CA SER A 29 -2.81 -0.06 -14.27
C SER A 29 -3.15 0.28 -15.71
N SER A 30 -2.17 0.18 -16.61
CA SER A 30 -2.34 0.54 -18.01
C SER A 30 -2.99 -0.56 -18.85
N GLU A 31 -3.17 -1.76 -18.30
CA GLU A 31 -3.70 -2.91 -19.02
C GLU A 31 -5.04 -3.37 -18.44
N VAL A 32 -6.07 -3.43 -19.31
CA VAL A 32 -7.44 -3.77 -18.90
C VAL A 32 -7.53 -5.14 -18.27
N GLU A 33 -6.77 -6.12 -18.77
CA GLU A 33 -6.76 -7.48 -18.25
C GLU A 33 -6.26 -7.58 -16.81
N HIS A 34 -5.54 -6.57 -16.34
CA HIS A 34 -5.04 -6.51 -14.97
C HIS A 34 -5.94 -5.69 -14.02
N LYS A 35 -7.13 -5.30 -14.47
CA LYS A 35 -8.08 -4.58 -13.63
C LYS A 35 -8.37 -5.33 -12.31
N PRO A 36 -8.64 -6.66 -12.34
CA PRO A 36 -8.83 -7.40 -11.09
C PRO A 36 -7.60 -7.36 -10.17
N ASP A 37 -6.40 -7.32 -10.75
CA ASP A 37 -5.16 -7.24 -9.98
C ASP A 37 -5.02 -5.88 -9.29
N MET A 38 -5.52 -4.81 -9.91
CA MET A 38 -5.55 -3.50 -9.26
C MET A 38 -6.41 -3.53 -8.00
N TYR A 39 -7.56 -4.21 -8.04
CA TYR A 39 -8.42 -4.37 -6.87
C TYR A 39 -7.77 -5.26 -5.82
N ARG A 40 -7.10 -6.33 -6.22
CA ARG A 40 -6.34 -7.19 -5.29
C ARG A 40 -5.26 -6.39 -4.57
N CYS A 41 -4.54 -5.54 -5.32
CA CYS A 41 -3.51 -4.69 -4.75
C CYS A 41 -4.10 -3.69 -3.77
N ALA A 42 -5.20 -3.04 -4.13
CA ALA A 42 -5.88 -2.09 -3.26
C ALA A 42 -6.36 -2.75 -1.96
N GLU A 43 -6.92 -3.94 -2.04
CA GLU A 43 -7.35 -4.70 -0.86
C GLU A 43 -6.16 -5.13 0.01
N LYS A 44 -5.05 -5.50 -0.62
CA LYS A 44 -3.83 -5.83 0.12
C LYS A 44 -3.32 -4.63 0.90
N TRP A 45 -3.30 -3.46 0.28
CA TRP A 45 -2.92 -2.22 0.97
C TRP A 45 -3.84 -1.91 2.14
N LYS A 46 -5.15 -2.11 1.94
CA LYS A 46 -6.13 -1.93 3.02
C LYS A 46 -5.78 -2.82 4.20
N SER A 47 -5.51 -4.10 3.94
CA SER A 47 -5.20 -5.05 5.02
C SER A 47 -3.90 -4.68 5.73
N LEU A 48 -2.89 -4.22 4.99
CA LEU A 48 -1.62 -3.79 5.57
C LEU A 48 -1.79 -2.55 6.45
N LEU A 49 -2.59 -1.59 6.02
CA LEU A 49 -2.87 -0.40 6.81
C LEU A 49 -3.58 -0.75 8.12
N LEU A 50 -4.57 -1.64 8.06
CA LEU A 50 -5.26 -2.09 9.26
C LEU A 50 -4.32 -2.85 10.20
N ALA A 51 -3.49 -3.73 9.65
CA ALA A 51 -2.51 -4.46 10.44
C ALA A 51 -1.47 -3.54 11.09
N ALA A 52 -1.15 -2.42 10.43
CA ALA A 52 -0.21 -1.44 10.96
C ALA A 52 -0.83 -0.53 12.03
N GLY A 53 -2.13 -0.63 12.26
CA GLY A 53 -2.80 0.12 13.31
C GLY A 53 -3.68 1.27 12.86
N ALA A 54 -4.01 1.35 11.58
CA ALA A 54 -4.95 2.36 11.10
C ALA A 54 -6.31 2.16 11.77
N ASP A 55 -6.94 3.25 12.15
CA ASP A 55 -8.28 3.21 12.75
C ASP A 55 -9.33 2.87 11.71
N LYS A 56 -9.06 3.25 10.47
CA LYS A 56 -9.97 3.05 9.34
C LYS A 56 -9.14 2.85 8.08
N ALA A 57 -9.54 1.92 7.25
CA ALA A 57 -8.98 1.76 5.91
C ALA A 57 -10.08 1.27 4.98
N GLU A 58 -10.17 1.88 3.80
CA GLU A 58 -11.21 1.59 2.82
C GLU A 58 -10.65 1.64 1.41
N VAL A 59 -11.25 0.83 0.53
CA VAL A 59 -10.99 0.91 -0.90
C VAL A 59 -12.16 1.66 -1.52
N TYR A 60 -11.85 2.78 -2.19
CA TYR A 60 -12.87 3.60 -2.83
C TYR A 60 -12.81 3.43 -4.34
N GLU A 61 -14.00 3.33 -4.95
CA GLU A 61 -14.11 3.37 -6.38
C GLU A 61 -13.75 4.77 -6.88
N ALA A 62 -13.05 4.82 -8.00
CA ALA A 62 -12.73 6.07 -8.66
C ALA A 62 -12.82 5.85 -10.16
N GLU A 63 -12.91 6.91 -10.91
CA GLU A 63 -12.87 6.82 -12.37
C GLU A 63 -11.50 6.26 -12.75
N GLY A 64 -11.49 5.08 -13.36
CA GLY A 64 -10.26 4.35 -13.66
C GLY A 64 -9.98 3.28 -12.64
N ASN A 65 -9.00 3.48 -11.78
CA ASN A 65 -8.57 2.48 -10.80
C ASN A 65 -8.98 2.84 -9.37
N PRO A 66 -9.11 1.83 -8.49
CA PRO A 66 -9.51 2.09 -7.11
C PRO A 66 -8.43 2.82 -6.31
N VAL A 67 -8.86 3.48 -5.25
CA VAL A 67 -7.98 4.19 -4.32
C VAL A 67 -8.10 3.55 -2.95
N THR A 68 -6.96 3.27 -2.32
CA THR A 68 -6.94 2.82 -0.93
C THR A 68 -6.67 4.01 -0.03
N TYR A 69 -7.53 4.19 0.95
CA TYR A 69 -7.42 5.26 1.93
C TYR A 69 -7.38 4.67 3.34
N GLY A 70 -6.49 5.20 4.16
CA GLY A 70 -6.43 4.82 5.56
C GLY A 70 -6.16 6.03 6.42
N GLU A 71 -6.58 5.97 7.67
CA GLU A 71 -6.32 7.07 8.60
C GLU A 71 -6.09 6.57 10.02
N LYS A 72 -5.31 7.35 10.74
CA LYS A 72 -5.14 7.18 12.17
C LYS A 72 -5.09 8.57 12.80
N ILE A 73 -6.15 8.91 13.51
CA ILE A 73 -6.27 10.19 14.18
C ILE A 73 -6.19 9.95 15.68
N ILE A 74 -5.06 10.30 16.27
CA ILE A 74 -4.85 10.10 17.70
C ILE A 74 -5.52 11.23 18.48
N ASP A 75 -5.32 12.45 18.03
CA ASP A 75 -5.85 13.66 18.68
C ASP A 75 -6.18 14.68 17.60
N PRO A 76 -7.48 15.01 17.40
CA PRO A 76 -7.87 15.95 16.35
C PRO A 76 -7.27 17.36 16.49
N SER A 77 -6.80 17.71 17.70
CA SER A 77 -6.18 19.01 17.92
C SER A 77 -4.75 19.10 17.42
N LEU A 78 -4.13 17.95 17.12
CA LEU A 78 -2.76 17.90 16.61
C LEU A 78 -2.73 18.00 15.08
N PRO A 79 -1.61 18.47 14.52
CA PRO A 79 -1.45 18.48 13.06
C PRO A 79 -1.59 17.09 12.47
N THR A 80 -2.15 17.03 11.27
CA THR A 80 -2.30 15.77 10.53
C THR A 80 -1.32 15.74 9.37
N VAL A 81 -0.62 14.61 9.24
CA VAL A 81 0.30 14.38 8.12
C VAL A 81 -0.42 13.57 7.06
N LEU A 82 -0.41 14.06 5.84
CA LEU A 82 -0.95 13.33 4.69
C LEU A 82 0.20 12.66 3.94
N VAL A 83 0.10 11.33 3.82
CA VAL A 83 1.07 10.55 3.04
C VAL A 83 0.39 10.12 1.75
N TYR A 84 1.05 10.33 0.63
CA TYR A 84 0.55 9.95 -0.68
C TYR A 84 1.57 9.08 -1.40
N GLY A 85 1.10 8.06 -2.07
CA GLY A 85 1.91 7.20 -2.91
C GLY A 85 1.04 6.51 -3.94
N HIS A 86 1.66 5.79 -4.85
CA HIS A 86 0.91 5.00 -5.83
C HIS A 86 1.25 3.52 -5.68
N MET A 87 0.33 2.66 -6.11
CA MET A 87 0.45 1.23 -5.93
C MET A 87 0.66 0.46 -7.25
N ASP A 88 0.50 1.13 -8.38
CA ASP A 88 0.60 0.46 -9.66
C ASP A 88 2.05 0.29 -10.12
N VAL A 89 2.22 -0.64 -11.03
CA VAL A 89 3.53 -0.92 -11.63
C VAL A 89 3.42 -0.83 -13.14
N MET A 90 4.56 -0.73 -13.78
CA MET A 90 4.65 -0.69 -15.25
C MET A 90 4.65 -2.10 -15.83
N PRO A 91 4.20 -2.27 -17.09
CA PRO A 91 4.36 -3.55 -17.76
C PRO A 91 5.84 -3.94 -17.83
N VAL A 92 6.09 -5.25 -17.74
CA VAL A 92 7.46 -5.77 -17.79
C VAL A 92 7.88 -5.97 -19.24
N ASP A 93 9.03 -5.42 -19.60
CA ASP A 93 9.59 -5.67 -20.92
C ASP A 93 10.24 -7.05 -20.96
N PRO A 94 10.09 -7.79 -22.07
CA PRO A 94 10.76 -9.08 -22.16
C PRO A 94 12.27 -8.94 -22.03
N VAL A 95 12.87 -9.88 -21.32
CA VAL A 95 14.33 -9.96 -21.22
C VAL A 95 14.82 -10.78 -22.43
N GLU A 96 15.70 -10.20 -23.22
CA GLU A 96 16.27 -10.85 -24.40
C GLU A 96 17.54 -11.61 -24.06
#